data_c896e8f83e364fff3a6afee387858aca
#
_entry.id   c896e8f83e364fff3a6afee387858aca
#
_cell.length_a   1.000
_cell.length_b   1.000
_cell.length_c   1.000
_cell.angle_alpha   90.00
_cell.angle_beta   90.00
_cell.angle_gamma   90.00
#
_symmetry.space_group_name_H-M   'P 1'
#
loop_
_entity.id
_entity.type
_entity.pdbx_description
1 polymer ?
#
loop_
_entity_poly.entity_id
_entity_poly.type
_entity_poly.pdbx_seq_one_letter_code
_entity_poly.pdbx_strand_id
1 'polypeptide(L)'
;MSESFDIIIIGGGIAGTSAALTAMNRGKRTAVIANPMESESLYKAEKITNYPGLAGLSGRELSELLRHQLEGSGAKLIRGRALNVMDMGGSFGVAVGNDFYEAKAVILALGITREKLYPGEAEFLGRGVSYCATCDGMLYKGKTVALIGNNREAYDDADFLRGIGCNVLHFKENLRYEICGGMKADKLIAGGVEHPVDGVFIIKDSISVSKLIDGLEYENGAIVTKRDMSTSIPGVFACGDCTGKPYQLAKAAGEGNIAALSACEYVKENK
;
A
#
# COMPACT_ATOMS: atom_id res chain seq x y z
N MET A 1 -14.54 -0.57 -18.59
CA MET A 1 -13.32 0.04 -19.16
C MET A 1 -12.46 0.50 -17.99
N SER A 2 -11.18 0.13 -17.98
CA SER A 2 -10.23 0.61 -16.97
C SER A 2 -10.06 2.12 -17.08
N GLU A 3 -10.10 2.83 -15.96
CA GLU A 3 -9.82 4.27 -15.94
C GLU A 3 -8.29 4.45 -16.06
N SER A 4 -7.84 5.33 -16.99
CA SER A 4 -6.42 5.54 -17.28
C SER A 4 -5.93 6.91 -16.77
N PHE A 5 -4.68 6.95 -16.33
CA PHE A 5 -4.01 8.13 -15.78
C PHE A 5 -2.64 8.34 -16.46
N ASP A 6 -2.09 9.53 -16.33
CA ASP A 6 -0.67 9.74 -16.65
C ASP A 6 0.20 9.16 -15.55
N ILE A 7 -0.18 9.40 -14.27
CA ILE A 7 0.59 8.96 -13.10
C ILE A 7 -0.37 8.40 -12.05
N ILE A 8 -0.06 7.22 -11.54
CA ILE A 8 -0.67 6.67 -10.32
C ILE A 8 0.34 6.74 -9.18
N ILE A 9 -0.09 7.30 -8.04
CA ILE A 9 0.68 7.38 -6.81
C ILE A 9 0.09 6.41 -5.81
N ILE A 10 0.91 5.52 -5.25
CA ILE A 10 0.50 4.54 -4.25
C ILE A 10 0.97 5.00 -2.88
N GLY A 11 0.03 5.46 -2.08
CA GLY A 11 0.25 6.04 -0.75
C GLY A 11 -0.13 7.51 -0.67
N GLY A 12 -0.95 7.88 0.32
CA GLY A 12 -1.47 9.24 0.55
C GLY A 12 -0.80 9.99 1.70
N GLY A 13 0.37 9.54 2.18
CA GLY A 13 1.17 10.23 3.18
C GLY A 13 1.82 11.51 2.63
N ILE A 14 2.74 12.13 3.41
CA ILE A 14 3.37 13.40 3.01
C ILE A 14 4.13 13.31 1.68
N ALA A 15 4.81 12.18 1.41
CA ALA A 15 5.51 11.96 0.15
C ALA A 15 4.53 11.88 -1.03
N GLY A 16 3.48 11.07 -0.91
CA GLY A 16 2.46 10.92 -1.95
C GLY A 16 1.65 12.19 -2.19
N THR A 17 1.30 12.92 -1.13
CA THR A 17 0.64 14.23 -1.25
C THR A 17 1.54 15.23 -1.99
N SER A 18 2.82 15.33 -1.62
CA SER A 18 3.79 16.18 -2.30
C SER A 18 3.93 15.81 -3.79
N ALA A 19 3.98 14.51 -4.08
CA ALA A 19 4.02 14.02 -5.46
C ALA A 19 2.74 14.38 -6.23
N ALA A 20 1.56 14.19 -5.64
CA ALA A 20 0.29 14.50 -6.28
C ALA A 20 0.15 15.98 -6.61
N LEU A 21 0.44 16.87 -5.64
CA LEU A 21 0.41 18.33 -5.84
C LEU A 21 1.34 18.73 -6.98
N THR A 22 2.54 18.15 -7.02
CA THR A 22 3.53 18.45 -8.07
C THR A 22 3.06 17.98 -9.45
N ALA A 23 2.56 16.75 -9.56
CA ALA A 23 2.07 16.19 -10.81
C ALA A 23 0.85 16.94 -11.35
N MET A 24 -0.11 17.28 -10.48
CA MET A 24 -1.29 18.09 -10.84
C MET A 24 -0.90 19.49 -11.33
N ASN A 25 0.03 20.17 -10.65
CA ASN A 25 0.54 21.47 -11.07
C ASN A 25 1.29 21.41 -12.42
N ARG A 26 1.74 20.23 -12.84
CA ARG A 26 2.32 19.96 -14.16
C ARG A 26 1.29 19.51 -15.20
N GLY A 27 -0.01 19.58 -14.88
CA GLY A 27 -1.11 19.24 -15.78
C GLY A 27 -1.22 17.75 -16.08
N LYS A 28 -0.71 16.87 -15.21
CA LYS A 28 -0.82 15.42 -15.38
C LYS A 28 -2.11 14.89 -14.78
N ARG A 29 -2.82 14.04 -15.51
CA ARG A 29 -3.96 13.31 -14.97
C ARG A 29 -3.45 12.30 -13.94
N THR A 30 -3.69 12.57 -12.66
CA THR A 30 -3.08 11.86 -11.54
C THR A 30 -4.14 11.18 -10.67
N ALA A 31 -3.88 9.94 -10.28
CA ALA A 31 -4.62 9.28 -9.22
C ALA A 31 -3.72 9.00 -8.01
N VAL A 32 -4.31 9.03 -6.81
CA VAL A 32 -3.67 8.60 -5.57
C VAL A 32 -4.47 7.46 -4.97
N ILE A 33 -3.83 6.32 -4.83
CA ILE A 33 -4.39 5.13 -4.20
C ILE A 33 -3.93 5.13 -2.75
N ALA A 34 -4.87 5.24 -1.83
CA ALA A 34 -4.59 5.21 -0.40
C ALA A 34 -5.80 4.68 0.38
N ASN A 35 -5.54 3.96 1.44
CA ASN A 35 -6.55 3.74 2.47
C ASN A 35 -6.87 5.08 3.16
N PRO A 36 -8.06 5.23 3.78
CA PRO A 36 -8.36 6.43 4.56
C PRO A 36 -7.27 6.61 5.63
N MET A 37 -6.37 7.40 5.31
CA MET A 37 -5.36 8.27 5.85
C MET A 37 -4.94 8.15 7.32
N GLU A 38 -4.71 6.97 7.77
CA GLU A 38 -4.00 6.80 9.02
C GLU A 38 -2.64 6.16 8.73
N SER A 39 -1.71 6.95 8.16
CA SER A 39 -0.30 6.62 8.29
C SER A 39 -0.03 6.53 9.79
N GLU A 40 -0.01 5.32 10.33
CA GLU A 40 0.11 5.11 11.77
C GLU A 40 1.28 5.86 12.40
N SER A 41 2.40 5.99 11.69
CA SER A 41 3.59 6.66 12.20
C SER A 41 3.43 8.16 12.28
N LEU A 42 2.81 8.81 11.28
CA LEU A 42 2.55 10.24 11.33
C LEU A 42 1.43 10.56 12.34
N TYR A 43 0.34 9.84 12.28
CA TYR A 43 -0.85 10.09 13.11
C TYR A 43 -0.57 9.96 14.61
N LYS A 44 0.36 9.09 15.01
CA LYS A 44 0.80 8.89 16.40
C LYS A 44 1.75 9.97 16.93
N ALA A 45 2.27 10.87 16.08
CA ALA A 45 3.17 11.92 16.51
C ALA A 45 2.42 12.96 17.36
N GLU A 46 2.77 13.08 18.63
CA GLU A 46 2.13 14.04 19.56
C GLU A 46 2.41 15.48 19.16
N LYS A 47 3.63 15.77 18.72
CA LYS A 47 4.06 17.11 18.32
C LYS A 47 5.16 17.07 17.28
N ILE A 48 4.97 17.81 16.20
CA ILE A 48 5.93 17.96 15.11
C ILE A 48 6.65 19.30 15.30
N THR A 49 7.97 19.25 15.52
CA THR A 49 8.79 20.45 15.79
C THR A 49 9.83 20.72 14.71
N ASN A 50 10.08 19.76 13.83
CA ASN A 50 11.17 19.77 12.86
C ASN A 50 10.71 19.84 11.39
N TYR A 51 9.47 20.27 11.15
CA TYR A 51 8.99 20.52 9.81
C TYR A 51 8.87 22.03 9.55
N PRO A 52 9.64 22.60 8.60
CA PRO A 52 9.64 24.04 8.33
C PRO A 52 8.24 24.55 7.96
N GLY A 53 7.83 25.66 8.59
CA GLY A 53 6.55 26.31 8.33
C GLY A 53 5.35 25.75 9.10
N LEU A 54 5.45 24.56 9.70
CA LEU A 54 4.34 23.88 10.42
C LEU A 54 4.77 23.38 11.80
N ALA A 55 5.49 24.23 12.55
CA ALA A 55 5.94 23.87 13.89
C ALA A 55 4.77 23.78 14.89
N GLY A 56 4.78 22.71 15.68
CA GLY A 56 3.87 22.55 16.83
C GLY A 56 2.56 21.82 16.57
N LEU A 57 2.29 21.42 15.32
CA LEU A 57 1.15 20.56 15.01
C LEU A 57 1.35 19.14 15.56
N SER A 58 0.26 18.50 15.93
CA SER A 58 0.23 17.04 16.09
C SER A 58 0.25 16.35 14.73
N GLY A 59 0.63 15.08 14.72
CA GLY A 59 0.58 14.27 13.50
C GLY A 59 -0.83 14.14 12.92
N ARG A 60 -1.86 14.14 13.81
CA ARG A 60 -3.27 14.16 13.39
C ARG A 60 -3.61 15.43 12.61
N GLU A 61 -3.30 16.60 13.16
CA GLU A 61 -3.58 17.88 12.50
C GLU A 61 -2.85 17.98 11.16
N LEU A 62 -1.59 17.56 11.10
CA LEU A 62 -0.86 17.53 9.83
C LEU A 62 -1.50 16.56 8.84
N SER A 63 -1.93 15.38 9.27
CA SER A 63 -2.59 14.41 8.39
C SER A 63 -3.90 14.97 7.81
N GLU A 64 -4.68 15.70 8.61
CA GLU A 64 -5.90 16.38 8.15
C GLU A 64 -5.60 17.48 7.12
N LEU A 65 -4.55 18.29 7.35
CA LEU A 65 -4.12 19.31 6.38
C LEU A 65 -3.68 18.69 5.05
N LEU A 66 -2.89 17.61 5.10
CA LEU A 66 -2.46 16.89 3.89
C LEU A 66 -3.65 16.33 3.11
N ARG A 67 -4.63 15.76 3.81
CA ARG A 67 -5.85 15.28 3.20
C ARG A 67 -6.61 16.40 2.48
N HIS A 68 -6.84 17.51 3.15
CA HIS A 68 -7.52 18.65 2.54
C HIS A 68 -6.78 19.20 1.31
N GLN A 69 -5.45 19.27 1.36
CA GLN A 69 -4.66 19.68 0.19
C GLN A 69 -4.79 18.69 -0.96
N LEU A 70 -4.77 17.40 -0.66
CA LEU A 70 -4.90 16.35 -1.66
C LEU A 70 -6.30 16.34 -2.29
N GLU A 71 -7.35 16.45 -1.49
CA GLU A 71 -8.74 16.57 -1.96
C GLU A 71 -8.94 17.81 -2.84
N GLY A 72 -8.33 18.93 -2.45
CA GLY A 72 -8.38 20.19 -3.21
C GLY A 72 -7.49 20.24 -4.45
N SER A 73 -6.60 19.28 -4.64
CA SER A 73 -5.62 19.27 -5.74
C SER A 73 -6.22 18.94 -7.11
N GLY A 74 -7.40 18.31 -7.13
CA GLY A 74 -8.01 17.76 -8.34
C GLY A 74 -7.50 16.37 -8.73
N ALA A 75 -6.55 15.77 -8.00
CA ALA A 75 -6.15 14.38 -8.18
C ALA A 75 -7.31 13.44 -7.83
N LYS A 76 -7.47 12.35 -8.59
CA LYS A 76 -8.45 11.32 -8.29
C LYS A 76 -8.03 10.53 -7.06
N LEU A 77 -8.81 10.59 -6.00
CA LEU A 77 -8.58 9.76 -4.83
C LEU A 77 -9.29 8.41 -4.99
N ILE A 78 -8.51 7.34 -4.96
CA ILE A 78 -8.99 5.96 -5.01
C ILE A 78 -8.78 5.36 -3.62
N ARG A 79 -9.89 5.06 -2.93
CA ARG A 79 -9.84 4.42 -1.62
C ARG A 79 -9.56 2.94 -1.80
N GLY A 80 -8.55 2.46 -1.12
CA GLY A 80 -8.19 1.05 -1.13
C GLY A 80 -6.67 0.88 -1.10
N ARG A 81 -6.27 -0.39 -1.18
CA ARG A 81 -4.88 -0.79 -1.20
C ARG A 81 -4.53 -1.31 -2.59
N ALA A 82 -3.41 -0.83 -3.16
CA ALA A 82 -2.85 -1.45 -4.35
C ALA A 82 -2.34 -2.85 -3.99
N LEU A 83 -2.85 -3.86 -4.67
CA LEU A 83 -2.53 -5.27 -4.43
C LEU A 83 -1.39 -5.74 -5.31
N ASN A 84 -1.32 -5.23 -6.52
CA ASN A 84 -0.30 -5.55 -7.51
C ASN A 84 -0.13 -4.40 -8.50
N VAL A 85 1.08 -4.25 -9.02
CA VAL A 85 1.44 -3.37 -10.12
C VAL A 85 2.08 -4.22 -11.21
N MET A 86 1.47 -4.27 -12.39
CA MET A 86 1.92 -5.07 -13.52
C MET A 86 2.47 -4.17 -14.62
N ASP A 87 3.66 -4.47 -15.11
CA ASP A 87 4.18 -3.88 -16.35
C ASP A 87 3.44 -4.48 -17.55
N MET A 88 2.83 -3.63 -18.37
CA MET A 88 2.07 -4.02 -19.56
C MET A 88 2.80 -3.67 -20.86
N GLY A 89 4.10 -3.38 -20.79
CA GLY A 89 4.90 -3.07 -21.96
C GLY A 89 4.69 -1.65 -22.50
N GLY A 90 4.77 -0.64 -21.63
CA GLY A 90 4.60 0.79 -21.98
C GLY A 90 3.60 1.53 -21.11
N SER A 91 2.85 0.81 -20.30
CA SER A 91 1.99 1.31 -19.22
C SER A 91 2.02 0.33 -18.05
N PHE A 92 1.43 0.72 -16.94
CA PHE A 92 1.31 -0.07 -15.72
C PHE A 92 -0.15 -0.30 -15.37
N GLY A 93 -0.50 -1.54 -15.07
CA GLY A 93 -1.79 -1.90 -14.49
C GLY A 93 -1.70 -1.96 -12.97
N VAL A 94 -2.61 -1.30 -12.26
CA VAL A 94 -2.67 -1.30 -10.79
C VAL A 94 -3.99 -1.89 -10.33
N ALA A 95 -3.91 -3.01 -9.62
CA ALA A 95 -5.08 -3.67 -9.04
C ALA A 95 -5.39 -3.08 -7.65
N VAL A 96 -6.66 -2.71 -7.42
CA VAL A 96 -7.17 -2.20 -6.13
C VAL A 96 -8.50 -2.89 -5.83
N GLY A 97 -8.49 -3.84 -4.91
CA GLY A 97 -9.67 -4.69 -4.71
C GLY A 97 -10.04 -5.41 -6.02
N ASN A 98 -11.28 -5.24 -6.47
CA ASN A 98 -11.77 -5.79 -7.73
C ASN A 98 -11.60 -4.83 -8.92
N ASP A 99 -11.07 -3.64 -8.68
CA ASP A 99 -10.89 -2.61 -9.70
C ASP A 99 -9.48 -2.66 -10.28
N PHE A 100 -9.37 -2.19 -11.53
CA PHE A 100 -8.12 -2.14 -12.25
C PHE A 100 -7.95 -0.76 -12.90
N TYR A 101 -6.81 -0.14 -12.65
CA TYR A 101 -6.45 1.18 -13.15
C TYR A 101 -5.16 1.11 -13.97
N GLU A 102 -5.05 1.97 -14.97
CA GLU A 102 -3.89 2.02 -15.86
C GLU A 102 -3.17 3.36 -15.73
N ALA A 103 -1.83 3.35 -15.79
CA ALA A 103 -1.03 4.57 -15.81
C ALA A 103 0.24 4.41 -16.65
N LYS A 104 0.76 5.53 -17.19
CA LYS A 104 2.05 5.57 -17.89
C LYS A 104 3.24 5.52 -16.93
N ALA A 105 3.07 6.01 -15.71
CA ALA A 105 4.07 5.96 -14.65
C ALA A 105 3.44 5.69 -13.29
N VAL A 106 4.21 5.08 -12.39
CA VAL A 106 3.80 4.79 -11.02
C VAL A 106 4.79 5.39 -10.03
N ILE A 107 4.28 6.03 -8.96
CA ILE A 107 5.10 6.52 -7.85
C ILE A 107 4.72 5.74 -6.59
N LEU A 108 5.70 5.05 -6.02
CA LEU A 108 5.58 4.29 -4.79
C LEU A 108 5.89 5.20 -3.60
N ALA A 109 4.88 5.58 -2.83
CA ALA A 109 4.98 6.42 -1.62
C ALA A 109 4.49 5.66 -0.39
N LEU A 110 5.00 4.44 -0.20
CA LEU A 110 4.45 3.38 0.65
C LEU A 110 4.70 3.58 2.15
N GLY A 111 5.51 4.57 2.54
CA GLY A 111 5.94 4.74 3.92
C GLY A 111 6.92 3.64 4.36
N ILE A 112 6.95 3.30 5.65
CA ILE A 112 7.82 2.23 6.16
C ILE A 112 7.17 0.89 5.84
N THR A 113 7.77 0.16 4.91
CA THR A 113 7.35 -1.20 4.57
C THR A 113 8.08 -2.20 5.46
N ARG A 114 7.34 -3.00 6.22
CA ARG A 114 7.92 -4.07 7.03
C ARG A 114 7.70 -5.40 6.32
N GLU A 115 8.78 -5.99 5.80
CA GLU A 115 8.74 -7.29 5.12
C GLU A 115 8.65 -8.50 6.08
N LYS A 116 8.09 -8.35 7.26
CA LYS A 116 7.95 -9.48 8.15
C LYS A 116 6.76 -10.34 7.71
N LEU A 117 7.06 -11.30 6.82
CA LEU A 117 6.12 -12.34 6.47
C LEU A 117 5.97 -13.33 7.62
N TYR A 118 4.78 -13.88 7.80
CA TYR A 118 4.57 -15.02 8.67
C TYR A 118 5.14 -16.30 8.01
N PRO A 119 5.69 -17.25 8.76
CA PRO A 119 6.04 -18.56 8.23
C PRO A 119 4.85 -19.17 7.46
N GLY A 120 5.09 -19.68 6.25
CA GLY A 120 4.07 -20.20 5.34
C GLY A 120 3.31 -19.15 4.53
N GLU A 121 3.35 -17.86 4.88
CA GLU A 121 2.59 -16.81 4.17
C GLU A 121 2.94 -16.75 2.67
N ALA A 122 4.22 -16.73 2.33
CA ALA A 122 4.65 -16.68 0.93
C ALA A 122 4.38 -17.98 0.19
N GLU A 123 4.52 -19.13 0.87
CA GLU A 123 4.30 -20.45 0.30
C GLU A 123 2.85 -20.65 -0.12
N PHE A 124 1.91 -20.25 0.75
CA PHE A 124 0.47 -20.49 0.53
C PHE A 124 -0.28 -19.31 -0.08
N LEU A 125 0.40 -18.22 -0.49
CA LEU A 125 -0.25 -17.11 -1.17
C LEU A 125 -0.92 -17.58 -2.47
N GLY A 126 -2.21 -17.24 -2.64
CA GLY A 126 -3.05 -17.75 -3.74
C GLY A 126 -3.45 -19.23 -3.58
N ARG A 127 -2.92 -19.93 -2.58
CA ARG A 127 -3.26 -21.32 -2.24
C ARG A 127 -3.77 -21.43 -0.80
N GLY A 128 -4.78 -20.65 -0.47
CA GLY A 128 -5.37 -20.57 0.87
C GLY A 128 -4.95 -19.35 1.68
N VAL A 129 -3.96 -18.58 1.27
CA VAL A 129 -3.63 -17.27 1.82
C VAL A 129 -4.04 -16.17 0.84
N SER A 130 -4.71 -15.13 1.34
CA SER A 130 -5.13 -13.96 0.57
C SER A 130 -4.90 -12.67 1.36
N TYR A 131 -4.70 -11.56 0.62
CA TYR A 131 -4.59 -10.20 1.17
C TYR A 131 -5.84 -9.36 0.91
N CYS A 132 -6.88 -9.93 0.30
CA CYS A 132 -8.07 -9.21 -0.11
C CYS A 132 -9.32 -10.06 0.16
N ALA A 133 -10.07 -9.71 1.20
CA ALA A 133 -11.29 -10.45 1.55
C ALA A 133 -12.39 -10.26 0.49
N THR A 134 -12.53 -9.05 -0.05
CA THR A 134 -13.53 -8.76 -1.08
C THR A 134 -13.25 -9.46 -2.41
N CYS A 135 -11.95 -9.71 -2.74
CA CYS A 135 -11.56 -10.42 -3.96
C CYS A 135 -11.86 -11.93 -3.85
N ASP A 136 -11.41 -12.56 -2.77
CA ASP A 136 -11.35 -14.02 -2.67
C ASP A 136 -12.38 -14.60 -1.71
N GLY A 137 -13.06 -13.78 -0.91
CA GLY A 137 -13.96 -14.22 0.17
C GLY A 137 -15.07 -15.17 -0.31
N MET A 138 -15.61 -14.95 -1.49
CA MET A 138 -16.67 -15.80 -2.04
C MET A 138 -16.24 -17.27 -2.24
N LEU A 139 -14.94 -17.55 -2.41
CA LEU A 139 -14.39 -18.91 -2.50
C LEU A 139 -14.50 -19.67 -1.17
N TYR A 140 -14.72 -18.94 -0.08
CA TYR A 140 -14.77 -19.45 1.30
C TYR A 140 -16.16 -19.37 1.92
N LYS A 141 -17.19 -19.07 1.15
CA LYS A 141 -18.58 -19.06 1.65
C LYS A 141 -18.94 -20.41 2.33
N GLY A 142 -19.44 -20.34 3.56
CA GLY A 142 -19.80 -21.51 4.37
C GLY A 142 -18.62 -22.22 5.02
N LYS A 143 -17.38 -21.69 4.87
CA LYS A 143 -16.15 -22.29 5.40
C LYS A 143 -15.61 -21.48 6.59
N THR A 144 -14.65 -22.08 7.30
CA THR A 144 -13.93 -21.40 8.39
C THR A 144 -12.67 -20.74 7.85
N VAL A 145 -12.53 -19.44 8.09
CA VAL A 145 -11.35 -18.68 7.69
C VAL A 145 -10.73 -17.96 8.88
N ALA A 146 -9.40 -17.86 8.89
CA ALA A 146 -8.70 -16.95 9.79
C ALA A 146 -8.54 -15.58 9.10
N LEU A 147 -8.66 -14.52 9.88
CA LEU A 147 -8.30 -13.17 9.45
C LEU A 147 -7.30 -12.60 10.45
N ILE A 148 -6.12 -12.19 9.98
CA ILE A 148 -5.06 -11.58 10.78
C ILE A 148 -4.97 -10.10 10.40
N GLY A 149 -5.26 -9.23 11.36
CA GLY A 149 -5.20 -7.77 11.19
C GLY A 149 -5.87 -7.06 12.35
N ASN A 150 -5.51 -5.81 12.59
CA ASN A 150 -6.07 -4.99 13.68
C ASN A 150 -6.35 -3.54 13.26
N ASN A 151 -6.25 -3.25 11.97
CA ASN A 151 -6.64 -1.98 11.40
C ASN A 151 -8.13 -1.97 11.02
N ARG A 152 -8.67 -0.81 10.66
CA ARG A 152 -10.08 -0.65 10.30
C ARG A 152 -10.49 -1.57 9.15
N GLU A 153 -9.65 -1.67 8.12
CA GLU A 153 -9.91 -2.54 6.97
C GLU A 153 -10.08 -4.01 7.39
N ALA A 154 -9.25 -4.50 8.34
CA ALA A 154 -9.37 -5.86 8.85
C ALA A 154 -10.71 -6.12 9.56
N TYR A 155 -11.27 -5.12 10.24
CA TYR A 155 -12.60 -5.25 10.86
C TYR A 155 -13.71 -5.21 9.80
N ASP A 156 -13.64 -4.29 8.83
CA ASP A 156 -14.61 -4.19 7.73
C ASP A 156 -14.59 -5.48 6.89
N ASP A 157 -13.41 -6.02 6.60
CA ASP A 157 -13.22 -7.30 5.89
C ASP A 157 -13.73 -8.52 6.68
N ALA A 158 -13.52 -8.53 7.99
CA ALA A 158 -14.06 -9.59 8.84
C ALA A 158 -15.60 -9.58 8.82
N ASP A 159 -16.22 -8.40 8.85
CA ASP A 159 -17.67 -8.26 8.79
C ASP A 159 -18.22 -8.63 7.41
N PHE A 160 -17.51 -8.25 6.34
CA PHE A 160 -17.82 -8.71 4.97
C PHE A 160 -17.82 -10.24 4.88
N LEU A 161 -16.74 -10.90 5.34
CA LEU A 161 -16.62 -12.37 5.32
C LEU A 161 -17.73 -13.05 6.12
N ARG A 162 -18.10 -12.53 7.29
CA ARG A 162 -19.24 -13.01 8.07
C ARG A 162 -20.55 -12.81 7.30
N GLY A 163 -20.73 -11.65 6.66
CA GLY A 163 -21.92 -11.32 5.87
C GLY A 163 -22.16 -12.26 4.70
N ILE A 164 -21.12 -12.78 4.07
CA ILE A 164 -21.23 -13.79 3.00
C ILE A 164 -21.35 -15.24 3.52
N GLY A 165 -21.34 -15.43 4.85
CA GLY A 165 -21.58 -16.73 5.51
C GLY A 165 -20.31 -17.50 5.90
N CYS A 166 -19.14 -16.87 5.98
CA CYS A 166 -17.94 -17.50 6.52
C CYS A 166 -17.98 -17.53 8.06
N ASN A 167 -17.42 -18.58 8.66
CA ASN A 167 -17.05 -18.59 10.07
C ASN A 167 -15.65 -17.93 10.21
N VAL A 168 -15.57 -16.72 10.82
CA VAL A 168 -14.35 -15.90 10.83
C VAL A 168 -13.67 -15.94 12.20
N LEU A 169 -12.46 -16.49 12.24
CA LEU A 169 -11.55 -16.42 13.38
C LEU A 169 -10.67 -15.17 13.21
N HIS A 170 -10.99 -14.09 13.93
CA HIS A 170 -10.27 -12.82 13.80
C HIS A 170 -9.15 -12.69 14.83
N PHE A 171 -7.93 -12.53 14.36
CA PHE A 171 -6.71 -12.42 15.16
C PHE A 171 -6.04 -11.05 14.99
N LYS A 172 -5.45 -10.53 16.08
CA LYS A 172 -4.64 -9.30 16.06
C LYS A 172 -3.19 -9.61 15.69
N GLU A 173 -2.46 -8.68 15.11
CA GLU A 173 -1.06 -8.86 14.67
C GLU A 173 -0.02 -9.08 15.79
N ASN A 174 -0.43 -9.12 17.05
CA ASN A 174 0.45 -9.17 18.22
C ASN A 174 0.90 -10.58 18.63
N LEU A 175 0.46 -11.63 17.93
CA LEU A 175 0.85 -13.02 18.20
C LEU A 175 1.92 -13.49 17.22
N ARG A 176 2.54 -14.63 17.54
CA ARG A 176 3.31 -15.40 16.56
C ARG A 176 2.35 -16.22 15.74
N TYR A 177 2.50 -16.15 14.41
CA TYR A 177 1.70 -16.90 13.47
C TYR A 177 2.57 -17.80 12.62
N GLU A 178 2.03 -18.99 12.29
CA GLU A 178 2.58 -19.91 11.31
C GLU A 178 1.41 -20.49 10.51
N ILE A 179 1.52 -20.45 9.20
CA ILE A 179 0.50 -20.96 8.28
C ILE A 179 1.00 -22.29 7.75
N CYS A 180 0.20 -23.31 7.92
CA CYS A 180 0.56 -24.67 7.55
C CYS A 180 -0.50 -25.26 6.61
N GLY A 181 -0.09 -26.30 5.87
CA GLY A 181 -0.97 -27.03 4.99
C GLY A 181 -0.22 -28.00 4.09
N GLY A 182 -0.94 -28.66 3.23
CA GLY A 182 -0.39 -29.51 2.18
C GLY A 182 -0.37 -28.79 0.84
N MET A 183 -1.30 -29.08 -0.05
CA MET A 183 -1.44 -28.40 -1.35
C MET A 183 -1.96 -26.97 -1.21
N LYS A 184 -2.69 -26.66 -0.13
CA LYS A 184 -3.20 -25.34 0.25
C LYS A 184 -3.06 -25.14 1.75
N ALA A 185 -3.17 -23.91 2.24
CA ALA A 185 -3.27 -23.64 3.66
C ALA A 185 -4.56 -24.27 4.22
N ASP A 186 -4.41 -25.05 5.30
CA ASP A 186 -5.51 -25.73 5.98
C ASP A 186 -5.48 -25.55 7.50
N LYS A 187 -4.44 -24.87 8.01
CA LYS A 187 -4.24 -24.63 9.43
C LYS A 187 -3.48 -23.33 9.69
N LEU A 188 -3.91 -22.58 10.70
CA LEU A 188 -3.19 -21.46 11.29
C LEU A 188 -2.75 -21.83 12.71
N ILE A 189 -1.47 -21.67 13.03
CA ILE A 189 -0.96 -21.69 14.40
C ILE A 189 -0.87 -20.27 14.90
N ALA A 190 -1.62 -19.92 15.92
CA ALA A 190 -1.67 -18.60 16.52
C ALA A 190 -1.26 -18.66 17.99
N GLY A 191 -0.13 -18.05 18.35
CA GLY A 191 0.40 -18.10 19.72
C GLY A 191 0.67 -19.51 20.25
N GLY A 192 0.95 -20.47 19.36
CA GLY A 192 1.18 -21.89 19.69
C GLY A 192 -0.09 -22.75 19.72
N VAL A 193 -1.27 -22.18 19.44
CA VAL A 193 -2.53 -22.91 19.36
C VAL A 193 -2.89 -23.17 17.89
N GLU A 194 -3.22 -24.42 17.57
CA GLU A 194 -3.64 -24.81 16.23
C GLU A 194 -5.11 -24.49 15.97
N HIS A 195 -5.39 -23.86 14.83
CA HIS A 195 -6.74 -23.56 14.36
C HIS A 195 -6.91 -24.15 12.95
N PRO A 196 -7.73 -25.19 12.76
CA PRO A 196 -8.09 -25.67 11.44
C PRO A 196 -8.87 -24.57 10.69
N VAL A 197 -8.46 -24.27 9.46
CA VAL A 197 -9.08 -23.24 8.62
C VAL A 197 -9.07 -23.67 7.15
N ASP A 198 -10.01 -23.15 6.37
CA ASP A 198 -10.04 -23.36 4.93
C ASP A 198 -9.22 -22.30 4.18
N GLY A 199 -8.93 -21.17 4.82
CA GLY A 199 -8.12 -20.09 4.30
C GLY A 199 -7.71 -19.09 5.36
N VAL A 200 -6.70 -18.28 5.03
CA VAL A 200 -6.14 -17.25 5.91
C VAL A 200 -6.11 -15.92 5.16
N PHE A 201 -6.81 -14.94 5.67
CA PHE A 201 -6.78 -13.55 5.18
C PHE A 201 -5.82 -12.73 6.04
N ILE A 202 -4.87 -12.04 5.42
CA ILE A 202 -3.86 -11.23 6.11
C ILE A 202 -4.02 -9.78 5.67
N ILE A 203 -4.62 -8.98 6.56
CA ILE A 203 -4.96 -7.58 6.29
C ILE A 203 -3.99 -6.69 7.08
N LYS A 204 -2.86 -6.40 6.47
CA LYS A 204 -1.80 -5.52 7.02
C LYS A 204 -1.91 -4.12 6.45
N ASP A 205 -1.34 -3.13 7.13
CA ASP A 205 -1.33 -1.73 6.67
C ASP A 205 -0.53 -1.52 5.38
N SER A 206 0.44 -2.41 5.09
CA SER A 206 1.21 -2.38 3.84
C SER A 206 1.45 -3.78 3.29
N ILE A 207 1.38 -3.92 1.96
CA ILE A 207 1.86 -5.11 1.25
C ILE A 207 3.37 -5.01 1.15
N SER A 208 4.07 -6.16 1.23
CA SER A 208 5.50 -6.22 0.95
C SER A 208 5.79 -5.66 -0.46
N VAL A 209 6.79 -4.80 -0.57
CA VAL A 209 7.20 -4.19 -1.84
C VAL A 209 7.52 -5.24 -2.90
N SER A 210 8.16 -6.34 -2.51
CA SER A 210 8.51 -7.46 -3.40
C SER A 210 7.30 -8.19 -3.98
N LYS A 211 6.11 -7.99 -3.38
CA LYS A 211 4.84 -8.57 -3.87
C LYS A 211 3.97 -7.57 -4.62
N LEU A 212 4.25 -6.26 -4.42
CA LEU A 212 3.51 -5.22 -5.10
C LEU A 212 3.92 -5.12 -6.57
N ILE A 213 5.19 -5.26 -6.86
CA ILE A 213 5.73 -5.19 -8.22
C ILE A 213 6.97 -6.09 -8.35
N ASP A 214 6.96 -6.96 -9.34
CA ASP A 214 8.08 -7.88 -9.61
C ASP A 214 9.27 -7.15 -10.23
N GLY A 215 10.49 -7.59 -9.88
CA GLY A 215 11.73 -7.08 -10.46
C GLY A 215 12.22 -5.75 -9.87
N LEU A 216 11.55 -5.23 -8.84
CA LEU A 216 11.99 -4.03 -8.15
C LEU A 216 13.21 -4.34 -7.25
N GLU A 217 14.29 -3.59 -7.40
CA GLU A 217 15.44 -3.69 -6.51
C GLU A 217 15.09 -3.19 -5.11
N TYR A 218 15.34 -4.05 -4.12
CA TYR A 218 15.04 -3.79 -2.72
C TYR A 218 16.21 -4.24 -1.86
N GLU A 219 16.79 -3.33 -1.10
CA GLU A 219 17.98 -3.59 -0.30
C GLU A 219 17.85 -2.97 1.10
N ASN A 220 18.27 -3.70 2.14
CA ASN A 220 18.30 -3.23 3.54
C ASN A 220 16.97 -2.67 4.06
N GLY A 221 15.84 -3.19 3.57
CA GLY A 221 14.51 -2.73 3.97
C GLY A 221 14.03 -1.49 3.22
N ALA A 222 14.65 -1.14 2.08
CA ALA A 222 14.32 0.03 1.28
C ALA A 222 14.33 -0.25 -0.22
N ILE A 223 13.48 0.45 -0.96
CA ILE A 223 13.51 0.46 -2.43
C ILE A 223 14.76 1.22 -2.88
N VAL A 224 15.57 0.59 -3.73
CA VAL A 224 16.75 1.22 -4.32
C VAL A 224 16.31 2.28 -5.32
N THR A 225 16.76 3.53 -5.13
CA THR A 225 16.43 4.66 -6.00
C THR A 225 17.70 5.42 -6.40
N LYS A 226 17.64 6.06 -7.57
CA LYS A 226 18.63 7.06 -7.98
C LYS A 226 18.28 8.43 -7.38
N ARG A 227 19.10 9.45 -7.67
CA ARG A 227 18.87 10.83 -7.18
C ARG A 227 17.58 11.46 -7.69
N ASP A 228 17.11 11.04 -8.84
CA ASP A 228 15.86 11.46 -9.48
C ASP A 228 14.65 10.65 -9.01
N MET A 229 14.82 9.82 -7.99
CA MET A 229 13.82 8.92 -7.44
C MET A 229 13.36 7.80 -8.41
N SER A 230 14.04 7.61 -9.54
CA SER A 230 13.80 6.45 -10.41
C SER A 230 14.27 5.16 -9.75
N THR A 231 13.55 4.06 -10.00
CA THR A 231 13.87 2.71 -9.52
C THR A 231 14.60 1.90 -10.60
N SER A 232 14.79 0.61 -10.36
CA SER A 232 15.30 -0.34 -11.37
C SER A 232 14.33 -0.54 -12.54
N ILE A 233 13.04 -0.20 -12.38
CA ILE A 233 12.01 -0.38 -13.40
C ILE A 233 11.71 0.96 -14.06
N PRO A 234 11.96 1.13 -15.38
CA PRO A 234 11.63 2.36 -16.11
C PRO A 234 10.14 2.72 -15.95
N GLY A 235 9.84 3.98 -15.60
CA GLY A 235 8.47 4.44 -15.36
C GLY A 235 7.96 4.20 -13.94
N VAL A 236 8.72 3.52 -13.09
CA VAL A 236 8.43 3.35 -11.66
C VAL A 236 9.40 4.19 -10.84
N PHE A 237 8.84 5.01 -9.95
CA PHE A 237 9.56 5.88 -9.04
C PHE A 237 9.19 5.54 -7.60
N ALA A 238 10.06 5.84 -6.63
CA ALA A 238 9.76 5.65 -5.22
C ALA A 238 10.20 6.86 -4.39
N CYS A 239 9.47 7.16 -3.30
CA CYS A 239 9.75 8.31 -2.46
C CYS A 239 9.25 8.12 -1.02
N GLY A 240 9.87 8.87 -0.12
CA GLY A 240 9.56 8.85 1.30
C GLY A 240 10.25 7.72 2.05
N ASP A 241 9.62 7.23 3.11
CA ASP A 241 10.28 6.29 4.02
C ASP A 241 10.53 4.91 3.39
N CYS A 242 9.84 4.55 2.33
CA CYS A 242 10.09 3.31 1.59
C CYS A 242 11.44 3.31 0.83
N THR A 243 12.08 4.47 0.66
CA THR A 243 13.44 4.59 0.10
C THR A 243 14.54 4.56 1.17
N GLY A 244 14.17 4.31 2.43
CA GLY A 244 15.13 4.17 3.53
C GLY A 244 15.31 5.44 4.37
N LYS A 245 16.26 5.36 5.30
CA LYS A 245 16.57 6.44 6.25
C LYS A 245 17.19 7.68 5.57
N PRO A 246 17.10 8.88 6.20
CA PRO A 246 16.41 9.15 7.46
C PRO A 246 14.90 9.26 7.31
N TYR A 247 14.15 8.75 8.30
CA TYR A 247 12.67 8.84 8.31
C TYR A 247 12.24 10.22 8.80
N GLN A 248 12.17 11.18 7.88
CA GLN A 248 11.91 12.59 8.15
C GLN A 248 10.84 13.14 7.20
N LEU A 249 9.91 13.92 7.74
CA LEU A 249 8.83 14.53 6.95
C LEU A 249 9.37 15.40 5.82
N ALA A 250 10.42 16.19 6.08
CA ALA A 250 11.02 17.06 5.07
C ALA A 250 11.67 16.26 3.92
N LYS A 251 12.37 15.14 4.24
CA LYS A 251 12.90 14.21 3.23
C LYS A 251 11.76 13.64 2.40
N ALA A 252 10.74 13.12 3.04
CA ALA A 252 9.61 12.47 2.37
C ALA A 252 8.88 13.45 1.43
N ALA A 253 8.64 14.69 1.86
CA ALA A 253 8.05 15.73 1.02
C ALA A 253 8.95 16.09 -0.17
N GLY A 254 10.25 16.26 0.06
CA GLY A 254 11.23 16.60 -0.99
C GLY A 254 11.36 15.49 -2.02
N GLU A 255 11.45 14.23 -1.59
CA GLU A 255 11.52 13.09 -2.50
C GLU A 255 10.22 12.91 -3.30
N GLY A 256 9.04 13.15 -2.69
CA GLY A 256 7.78 13.14 -3.40
C GLY A 256 7.72 14.16 -4.53
N ASN A 257 8.23 15.38 -4.28
CA ASN A 257 8.35 16.39 -5.31
C ASN A 257 9.30 15.95 -6.45
N ILE A 258 10.49 15.42 -6.13
CA ILE A 258 11.47 14.97 -7.12
C ILE A 258 10.89 13.82 -7.95
N ALA A 259 10.30 12.80 -7.30
CA ALA A 259 9.70 11.65 -7.98
C ALA A 259 8.62 12.08 -8.99
N ALA A 260 7.78 13.05 -8.61
CA ALA A 260 6.73 13.56 -9.50
C ALA A 260 7.29 14.35 -10.69
N LEU A 261 8.34 15.15 -10.49
CA LEU A 261 9.01 15.87 -11.58
C LEU A 261 9.59 14.85 -12.60
N SER A 262 10.27 13.84 -12.12
CA SER A 262 10.86 12.78 -12.96
C SER A 262 9.80 11.95 -13.67
N ALA A 263 8.72 11.57 -12.98
CA ALA A 263 7.59 10.87 -13.58
C ALA A 263 6.89 11.72 -14.67
N CYS A 264 6.75 13.03 -14.45
CA CYS A 264 6.19 13.95 -15.45
C CYS A 264 7.04 14.03 -16.71
N GLU A 265 8.36 13.99 -16.56
CA GLU A 265 9.30 14.00 -17.69
C GLU A 265 9.23 12.66 -18.44
N TYR A 266 9.29 11.55 -17.73
CA TYR A 266 9.12 10.21 -18.30
C TYR A 266 7.84 10.07 -19.14
N VAL A 267 6.70 10.51 -18.60
CA VAL A 267 5.39 10.49 -19.31
C VAL A 267 5.39 11.39 -20.55
N LYS A 268 6.20 12.46 -20.57
CA LYS A 268 6.32 13.36 -21.74
C LYS A 268 7.15 12.71 -22.86
N GLU A 269 8.20 11.98 -22.51
CA GLU A 269 9.12 11.33 -23.45
C GLU A 269 8.54 10.05 -24.06
N ASN A 270 7.66 9.37 -23.33
CA ASN A 270 7.02 8.11 -23.71
C ASN A 270 5.53 8.30 -24.10
N LYS A 271 5.25 9.30 -24.91
CA LYS A 271 3.90 9.59 -25.41
C LYS A 271 3.47 8.64 -26.52
#